data_ca4b1b4a8af8ed909ce176e44b2cce4c
#
_entry.id   ca4b1b4a8af8ed909ce176e44b2cce4c
#
_cell.length_a   1.000
_cell.length_b   1.000
_cell.length_c   1.000
_cell.angle_alpha   90.00
_cell.angle_beta   90.00
_cell.angle_gamma   90.00
#
_symmetry.space_group_name_H-M   'P 1'
#
loop_
_entity.id
_entity.type
_entity.pdbx_description
1 polymer ?
#
loop_
_entity_poly.entity_id
_entity_poly.type
_entity_poly.pdbx_seq_one_letter_code
_entity_poly.pdbx_strand_id
1 'polypeptide(L)'
;MITVLSGGTGSLKLIQGFLNFMKPEEVTLIINTADDFEWQGLYISPDIDTAIYLLAGLLDENRFWGIKDDTFHFLSMMKRYGYPDWFSIGDRDLATHLHRTILLKKGYTLSDATNSLCKAFNIKVKILPMSNDKVTTFVKTDKGKFHFQEFWVKRKGEDKVLDVIFEGIEKAKPAPGVLESIKKSEGIVIGPSNPVTSIGPILGVSKIKKALEEVKVKRICVSPIIGGGPVSGPAGNLLRGVGVEVSPFGVASIYQGIIDEIFIDTSDQALTKRIEDLGISVFCTNIIMKSKEDKVNLAKLVMERMKI
;
A
#
# COMPACT_ATOMS: atom_id res chain seq x y z
N MET A 1 -20.06 0.77 -4.65
CA MET A 1 -18.79 1.45 -4.30
C MET A 1 -17.94 0.56 -3.44
N ILE A 2 -16.65 0.41 -3.73
CA ILE A 2 -15.71 -0.38 -2.94
C ILE A 2 -14.63 0.50 -2.29
N THR A 3 -14.13 0.07 -1.14
CA THR A 3 -12.95 0.67 -0.51
C THR A 3 -11.79 -0.33 -0.54
N VAL A 4 -10.64 0.11 -1.03
CA VAL A 4 -9.42 -0.71 -1.13
C VAL A 4 -8.36 -0.17 -0.18
N LEU A 5 -7.86 -1.01 0.73
CA LEU A 5 -6.68 -0.72 1.53
C LEU A 5 -5.46 -1.03 0.68
N SER A 6 -4.57 -0.04 0.54
CA SER A 6 -3.46 -0.10 -0.39
C SER A 6 -2.18 0.50 0.20
N GLY A 7 -1.08 -0.12 -0.12
CA GLY A 7 0.28 0.37 0.02
C GLY A 7 1.17 -0.42 -0.92
N GLY A 8 2.12 0.24 -1.55
CA GLY A 8 3.01 -0.41 -2.52
C GLY A 8 2.33 -0.87 -3.82
N THR A 9 3.08 -1.62 -4.61
CA THR A 9 2.79 -1.88 -6.03
C THR A 9 1.71 -2.93 -6.30
N GLY A 10 1.58 -3.94 -5.43
CA GLY A 10 0.69 -5.07 -5.67
C GLY A 10 -0.79 -4.67 -5.74
N SER A 11 -1.26 -3.89 -4.77
CA SER A 11 -2.64 -3.39 -4.74
C SER A 11 -2.96 -2.53 -5.96
N LEU A 12 -2.01 -1.73 -6.44
CA LEU A 12 -2.22 -0.85 -7.58
C LEU A 12 -2.47 -1.62 -8.89
N LYS A 13 -1.87 -2.80 -9.05
CA LYS A 13 -2.17 -3.69 -10.19
C LYS A 13 -3.62 -4.19 -10.13
N LEU A 14 -4.12 -4.55 -8.95
CA LEU A 14 -5.50 -4.97 -8.77
C LEU A 14 -6.47 -3.81 -9.02
N ILE A 15 -6.12 -2.60 -8.58
CA ILE A 15 -6.89 -1.38 -8.83
C ILE A 15 -6.99 -1.10 -10.35
N GLN A 16 -5.91 -1.26 -11.11
CA GLN A 16 -5.98 -1.19 -12.57
C GLN A 16 -7.00 -2.20 -13.14
N GLY A 17 -7.09 -3.39 -12.56
CA GLY A 17 -8.10 -4.38 -12.92
C GLY A 17 -9.52 -3.87 -12.72
N PHE A 18 -9.84 -3.34 -11.52
CA PHE A 18 -11.16 -2.77 -11.21
C PHE A 18 -11.55 -1.64 -12.16
N LEU A 19 -10.64 -0.73 -12.47
CA LEU A 19 -10.90 0.44 -13.31
C LEU A 19 -11.13 0.11 -14.79
N ASN A 20 -10.98 -1.14 -15.22
CA ASN A 20 -11.37 -1.56 -16.56
C ASN A 20 -12.89 -1.79 -16.70
N PHE A 21 -13.64 -1.94 -15.61
CA PHE A 21 -15.08 -2.20 -15.64
C PHE A 21 -15.88 -1.45 -14.57
N MET A 22 -15.24 -0.82 -13.62
CA MET A 22 -15.86 0.07 -12.62
C MET A 22 -15.61 1.54 -12.98
N LYS A 23 -16.55 2.40 -12.61
CA LYS A 23 -16.34 3.84 -12.69
C LYS A 23 -15.31 4.27 -11.63
N PRO A 24 -14.39 5.19 -11.95
CA PRO A 24 -13.38 5.65 -10.99
C PRO A 24 -13.98 6.18 -9.67
N GLU A 25 -15.14 6.83 -9.74
CA GLU A 25 -15.84 7.38 -8.58
C GLU A 25 -16.41 6.31 -7.63
N GLU A 26 -16.50 5.06 -8.10
CA GLU A 26 -16.97 3.91 -7.31
C GLU A 26 -15.83 3.25 -6.51
N VAL A 27 -14.60 3.73 -6.67
CA VAL A 27 -13.40 3.19 -6.02
C VAL A 27 -12.81 4.22 -5.08
N THR A 28 -12.66 3.85 -3.81
CA THR A 28 -11.92 4.64 -2.81
C THR A 28 -10.67 3.89 -2.38
N LEU A 29 -9.55 4.58 -2.32
CA LEU A 29 -8.27 4.04 -1.83
C LEU A 29 -7.95 4.63 -0.47
N ILE A 30 -7.69 3.79 0.53
CA ILE A 30 -7.05 4.19 1.79
C ILE A 30 -5.60 3.76 1.70
N ILE A 31 -4.69 4.73 1.68
CA ILE A 31 -3.28 4.50 1.38
C ILE A 31 -2.43 4.68 2.62
N ASN A 32 -1.46 3.77 2.79
CA ASN A 32 -0.42 3.84 3.79
C ASN A 32 0.40 5.13 3.67
N THR A 33 0.66 5.77 4.80
CA THR A 33 1.52 6.96 4.92
C THR A 33 2.62 6.81 5.97
N ALA A 34 2.79 5.59 6.51
CA ALA A 34 3.82 5.33 7.50
C ALA A 34 5.23 5.18 6.90
N ASP A 35 5.30 5.07 5.58
CA ASP A 35 6.56 5.02 4.83
C ASP A 35 6.96 6.40 4.28
N ASP A 36 6.15 7.43 4.60
CA ASP A 36 6.43 8.82 4.27
C ASP A 36 7.66 9.31 5.05
N PHE A 37 8.47 10.15 4.41
CA PHE A 37 9.67 10.67 5.05
C PHE A 37 10.11 11.99 4.45
N GLU A 38 11.03 12.66 5.14
CA GLU A 38 11.67 13.86 4.64
C GLU A 38 12.99 13.50 3.95
N TRP A 39 13.15 13.92 2.69
CA TRP A 39 14.36 13.75 1.91
C TRP A 39 14.82 15.08 1.35
N GLN A 40 16.00 15.52 1.79
CA GLN A 40 16.60 16.81 1.36
C GLN A 40 15.63 18.00 1.49
N GLY A 41 14.86 18.04 2.58
CA GLY A 41 13.88 19.10 2.87
C GLY A 41 12.55 18.99 2.13
N LEU A 42 12.35 17.91 1.37
CA LEU A 42 11.11 17.60 0.67
C LEU A 42 10.34 16.50 1.41
N TYR A 43 9.02 16.67 1.55
CA TYR A 43 8.14 15.61 2.06
C TYR A 43 7.78 14.62 0.94
N ILE A 44 8.21 13.39 1.10
CA ILE A 44 8.00 12.29 0.15
C ILE A 44 6.91 11.36 0.68
N SER A 45 5.94 11.01 -0.16
CA SER A 45 4.85 10.08 0.17
C SER A 45 4.77 8.99 -0.90
N PRO A 46 5.63 7.96 -0.84
CA PRO A 46 5.86 7.04 -1.96
C PRO A 46 4.61 6.30 -2.42
N ASP A 47 3.80 5.80 -1.49
CA ASP A 47 2.59 5.02 -1.81
C ASP A 47 1.50 5.90 -2.43
N ILE A 48 1.30 7.13 -1.92
CA ILE A 48 0.36 8.11 -2.49
C ILE A 48 0.83 8.53 -3.88
N ASP A 49 2.12 8.83 -4.06
CA ASP A 49 2.66 9.28 -5.33
C ASP A 49 2.54 8.22 -6.41
N THR A 50 2.88 6.97 -6.08
CA THR A 50 2.72 5.85 -7.00
C THR A 50 1.26 5.67 -7.43
N ALA A 51 0.30 5.81 -6.48
CA ALA A 51 -1.12 5.75 -6.80
C ALA A 51 -1.57 6.91 -7.70
N ILE A 52 -1.14 8.14 -7.41
CA ILE A 52 -1.42 9.32 -8.22
C ILE A 52 -0.86 9.14 -9.63
N TYR A 53 0.41 8.74 -9.78
CA TYR A 53 1.04 8.57 -11.08
C TYR A 53 0.39 7.45 -11.89
N LEU A 54 0.01 6.34 -11.24
CA LEU A 54 -0.73 5.28 -11.91
C LEU A 54 -2.06 5.79 -12.48
N LEU A 55 -2.85 6.45 -11.63
CA LEU A 55 -4.21 6.91 -12.00
C LEU A 55 -4.19 8.08 -12.98
N ALA A 56 -3.10 8.84 -13.04
CA ALA A 56 -2.84 9.88 -14.02
C ALA A 56 -2.25 9.34 -15.36
N GLY A 57 -1.94 8.04 -15.43
CA GLY A 57 -1.27 7.46 -16.62
C GLY A 57 0.19 7.90 -16.77
N LEU A 58 0.83 8.35 -15.69
CA LEU A 58 2.20 8.87 -15.66
C LEU A 58 3.21 7.89 -15.08
N LEU A 59 2.76 6.79 -14.43
CA LEU A 59 3.65 5.86 -13.75
C LEU A 59 4.62 5.18 -14.73
N ASP A 60 5.89 5.06 -14.34
CA ASP A 60 6.81 4.13 -14.99
C ASP A 60 6.44 2.69 -14.58
N GLU A 61 5.67 2.01 -15.42
CA GLU A 61 5.19 0.65 -15.15
C GLU A 61 6.30 -0.41 -15.18
N ASN A 62 7.49 -0.10 -15.70
CA ASN A 62 8.63 -1.03 -15.68
C ASN A 62 9.27 -1.06 -14.28
N ARG A 63 9.44 0.11 -13.67
CA ARG A 63 10.00 0.25 -12.32
C ARG A 63 8.93 0.14 -11.24
N PHE A 64 7.70 0.46 -11.58
CA PHE A 64 6.56 0.62 -10.69
C PHE A 64 6.74 1.70 -9.61
N TRP A 65 7.53 2.73 -9.94
CA TRP A 65 7.70 3.96 -9.15
C TRP A 65 8.16 5.11 -10.07
N GLY A 66 7.90 6.34 -9.63
CA GLY A 66 8.30 7.55 -10.36
C GLY A 66 7.48 7.78 -11.64
N ILE A 67 7.84 8.84 -12.36
CA ILE A 67 7.16 9.25 -13.58
C ILE A 67 7.87 8.63 -14.80
N LYS A 68 7.08 8.13 -15.74
CA LYS A 68 7.59 7.56 -17.00
C LYS A 68 8.36 8.61 -17.80
N ASP A 69 9.48 8.20 -18.38
CA ASP A 69 10.37 9.04 -19.19
C ASP A 69 10.84 10.32 -18.45
N ASP A 70 11.00 10.22 -17.11
CA ASP A 70 11.55 11.32 -16.31
C ASP A 70 13.07 11.39 -16.42
N THR A 71 13.61 12.57 -16.18
CA THR A 71 15.05 12.86 -16.15
C THR A 71 15.54 13.01 -14.71
N PHE A 72 16.87 13.01 -14.49
CA PHE A 72 17.49 13.04 -13.16
C PHE A 72 18.58 14.11 -13.06
N HIS A 73 18.40 15.25 -13.73
CA HIS A 73 19.37 16.34 -13.74
C HIS A 73 19.53 16.96 -12.36
N PHE A 74 18.43 17.21 -11.66
CA PHE A 74 18.43 17.69 -10.28
C PHE A 74 19.23 16.73 -9.36
N LEU A 75 18.93 15.45 -9.36
CA LEU A 75 19.61 14.45 -8.55
C LEU A 75 21.11 14.40 -8.85
N SER A 76 21.48 14.48 -10.13
CA SER A 76 22.86 14.52 -10.60
C SER A 76 23.61 15.74 -10.04
N MET A 77 22.95 16.91 -10.01
CA MET A 77 23.55 18.14 -9.45
C MET A 77 23.67 18.05 -7.92
N MET A 78 22.66 17.53 -7.21
CA MET A 78 22.71 17.34 -5.76
C MET A 78 23.85 16.40 -5.36
N LYS A 79 24.08 15.34 -6.12
CA LYS A 79 25.24 14.45 -5.94
C LYS A 79 26.57 15.20 -6.07
N ARG A 80 26.69 16.11 -7.05
CA ARG A 80 27.89 16.94 -7.21
C ARG A 80 28.14 17.87 -6.02
N TYR A 81 27.08 18.30 -5.33
CA TYR A 81 27.16 19.09 -4.10
C TYR A 81 27.43 18.25 -2.85
N GLY A 82 27.57 16.92 -3.00
CA GLY A 82 27.86 16.00 -1.90
C GLY A 82 26.66 15.47 -1.14
N TYR A 83 25.44 15.67 -1.65
CA TYR A 83 24.25 15.08 -1.05
C TYR A 83 24.09 13.60 -1.41
N PRO A 84 23.49 12.80 -0.51
CA PRO A 84 23.22 11.39 -0.78
C PRO A 84 22.27 11.24 -2.00
N ASP A 85 22.49 10.19 -2.80
CA ASP A 85 21.74 9.89 -4.04
C ASP A 85 21.03 8.53 -4.02
N TRP A 86 20.96 7.88 -2.84
CA TRP A 86 20.39 6.54 -2.74
C TRP A 86 18.87 6.49 -2.93
N PHE A 87 18.17 7.60 -2.74
CA PHE A 87 16.75 7.72 -3.05
C PHE A 87 16.60 8.55 -4.33
N SER A 88 16.13 7.91 -5.38
CA SER A 88 16.03 8.54 -6.70
C SER A 88 14.74 9.34 -6.84
N ILE A 89 14.87 10.63 -7.15
CA ILE A 89 13.77 11.55 -7.49
C ILE A 89 14.03 12.06 -8.90
N GLY A 90 13.07 11.89 -9.79
CA GLY A 90 13.10 12.46 -11.14
C GLY A 90 12.78 13.96 -11.14
N ASP A 91 13.10 14.66 -12.21
CA ASP A 91 12.93 16.13 -12.31
C ASP A 91 11.44 16.52 -12.28
N ARG A 92 10.55 15.71 -12.89
CA ARG A 92 9.10 15.90 -12.86
C ARG A 92 8.49 15.45 -11.54
N ASP A 93 9.00 14.33 -10.99
CA ASP A 93 8.64 13.81 -9.68
C ASP A 93 8.96 14.82 -8.57
N LEU A 94 10.10 15.51 -8.67
CA LEU A 94 10.48 16.62 -7.80
C LEU A 94 9.39 17.69 -7.67
N ALA A 95 8.69 18.02 -8.76
CA ALA A 95 7.60 19.00 -8.72
C ALA A 95 6.44 18.57 -7.82
N THR A 96 6.11 17.28 -7.79
CA THR A 96 5.10 16.70 -6.89
C THR A 96 5.51 16.85 -5.41
N HIS A 97 6.74 16.48 -5.09
CA HIS A 97 7.26 16.59 -3.73
C HIS A 97 7.36 18.04 -3.26
N LEU A 98 7.82 18.93 -4.14
CA LEU A 98 7.91 20.38 -3.85
C LEU A 98 6.51 20.97 -3.61
N HIS A 99 5.54 20.66 -4.46
CA HIS A 99 4.16 21.14 -4.31
C HIS A 99 3.57 20.68 -2.97
N ARG A 100 3.68 19.40 -2.62
CA ARG A 100 3.25 18.87 -1.33
C ARG A 100 3.96 19.57 -0.18
N THR A 101 5.28 19.71 -0.24
CA THR A 101 6.07 20.36 0.81
C THR A 101 5.66 21.80 1.03
N ILE A 102 5.42 22.57 -0.04
CA ILE A 102 4.93 23.95 0.06
C ILE A 102 3.57 24.01 0.76
N LEU A 103 2.64 23.12 0.44
CA LEU A 103 1.32 23.09 1.07
C LEU A 103 1.44 22.76 2.57
N LEU A 104 2.20 21.72 2.92
CA LEU A 104 2.41 21.33 4.32
C LEU A 104 3.07 22.47 5.13
N LYS A 105 4.07 23.16 4.58
CA LYS A 105 4.69 24.34 5.21
C LYS A 105 3.74 25.52 5.38
N LYS A 106 2.69 25.62 4.55
CA LYS A 106 1.61 26.60 4.70
C LYS A 106 0.52 26.18 5.69
N GLY A 107 0.67 25.03 6.36
CA GLY A 107 -0.28 24.53 7.35
C GLY A 107 -1.44 23.69 6.77
N TYR A 108 -1.43 23.37 5.49
CA TYR A 108 -2.38 22.41 4.92
C TYR A 108 -2.05 20.99 5.37
N THR A 109 -3.07 20.13 5.42
CA THR A 109 -2.90 18.72 5.79
C THR A 109 -2.37 17.88 4.60
N LEU A 110 -1.91 16.64 4.88
CA LEU A 110 -1.55 15.68 3.83
C LEU A 110 -2.75 15.35 2.94
N SER A 111 -3.95 15.27 3.52
CA SER A 111 -5.21 15.11 2.75
C SER A 111 -5.44 16.27 1.77
N ASP A 112 -5.19 17.51 2.19
CA ASP A 112 -5.34 18.69 1.32
C ASP A 112 -4.32 18.66 0.17
N ALA A 113 -3.07 18.34 0.47
CA ALA A 113 -2.01 18.20 -0.53
C ALA A 113 -2.31 17.09 -1.53
N THR A 114 -2.78 15.92 -1.04
CA THR A 114 -3.22 14.80 -1.89
C THR A 114 -4.38 15.20 -2.79
N ASN A 115 -5.40 15.86 -2.25
CA ASN A 115 -6.54 16.36 -3.03
C ASN A 115 -6.11 17.39 -4.10
N SER A 116 -5.15 18.26 -3.77
CA SER A 116 -4.61 19.24 -4.71
C SER A 116 -3.95 18.55 -5.92
N LEU A 117 -3.13 17.53 -5.67
CA LEU A 117 -2.51 16.71 -6.71
C LEU A 117 -3.55 15.94 -7.54
N CYS A 118 -4.53 15.30 -6.89
CA CYS A 118 -5.61 14.60 -7.60
C CYS A 118 -6.38 15.53 -8.54
N LYS A 119 -6.67 16.76 -8.10
CA LYS A 119 -7.32 17.77 -8.94
C LYS A 119 -6.44 18.18 -10.12
N ALA A 120 -5.14 18.43 -9.91
CA ALA A 120 -4.20 18.81 -10.94
C ALA A 120 -4.09 17.75 -12.06
N PHE A 121 -4.17 16.48 -11.70
CA PHE A 121 -4.13 15.35 -12.64
C PHE A 121 -5.51 14.83 -13.05
N ASN A 122 -6.60 15.53 -12.68
CA ASN A 122 -7.99 15.14 -13.01
C ASN A 122 -8.36 13.71 -12.59
N ILE A 123 -7.79 13.24 -11.48
CA ILE A 123 -8.07 11.90 -10.92
C ILE A 123 -9.46 11.90 -10.29
N LYS A 124 -10.29 10.90 -10.65
CA LYS A 124 -11.67 10.72 -10.17
C LYS A 124 -11.79 9.68 -9.06
N VAL A 125 -10.84 8.77 -8.96
CA VAL A 125 -10.72 7.82 -7.84
C VAL A 125 -10.48 8.63 -6.57
N LYS A 126 -11.17 8.28 -5.49
CA LYS A 126 -10.97 8.93 -4.19
C LYS A 126 -9.72 8.37 -3.51
N ILE A 127 -8.67 9.16 -3.37
CA ILE A 127 -7.44 8.79 -2.66
C ILE A 127 -7.45 9.44 -1.27
N LEU A 128 -7.34 8.62 -0.25
CA LEU A 128 -7.31 9.04 1.15
C LEU A 128 -6.01 8.56 1.81
N PRO A 129 -5.17 9.45 2.35
CA PRO A 129 -4.15 9.05 3.31
C PRO A 129 -4.79 8.31 4.48
N MET A 130 -4.15 7.29 5.04
CA MET A 130 -4.69 6.60 6.24
C MET A 130 -4.84 7.57 7.42
N SER A 131 -3.94 8.54 7.52
CA SER A 131 -3.90 9.56 8.58
C SER A 131 -3.24 10.84 8.07
N ASN A 132 -3.58 11.98 8.69
CA ASN A 132 -2.82 13.22 8.58
C ASN A 132 -1.76 13.35 9.68
N ASP A 133 -1.83 12.50 10.70
CA ASP A 133 -0.85 12.48 11.78
C ASP A 133 0.41 11.75 11.30
N LYS A 134 1.57 12.18 11.81
CA LYS A 134 2.83 11.55 11.46
C LYS A 134 2.91 10.16 12.10
N VAL A 135 3.02 9.15 11.25
CA VAL A 135 3.37 7.78 11.61
C VAL A 135 4.60 7.40 10.82
N THR A 136 5.55 6.72 11.43
CA THR A 136 6.80 6.35 10.74
C THR A 136 7.12 4.88 10.97
N THR A 137 7.27 4.13 9.87
CA THR A 137 7.72 2.74 9.90
C THR A 137 9.24 2.66 10.07
N PHE A 138 9.66 2.04 11.17
CA PHE A 138 11.04 1.66 11.40
C PHE A 138 11.20 0.15 11.37
N VAL A 139 12.29 -0.31 10.75
CA VAL A 139 12.69 -1.71 10.75
C VAL A 139 13.89 -1.86 11.68
N LYS A 140 13.74 -2.68 12.72
CA LYS A 140 14.83 -3.09 13.61
C LYS A 140 15.51 -4.31 13.02
N THR A 141 16.81 -4.20 12.79
CA THR A 141 17.62 -5.26 12.20
C THR A 141 18.81 -5.61 13.09
N ASP A 142 19.56 -6.62 12.73
CA ASP A 142 20.85 -6.96 13.36
C ASP A 142 21.93 -5.87 13.18
N LYS A 143 21.69 -4.90 12.27
CA LYS A 143 22.60 -3.78 11.98
C LYS A 143 22.14 -2.46 12.61
N GLY A 144 20.95 -2.39 13.19
CA GLY A 144 20.38 -1.20 13.81
C GLY A 144 18.92 -0.97 13.45
N LYS A 145 18.41 0.21 13.81
CA LYS A 145 17.04 0.64 13.51
C LYS A 145 17.09 1.64 12.35
N PHE A 146 16.39 1.35 11.28
CA PHE A 146 16.36 2.15 10.06
C PHE A 146 14.95 2.56 9.70
N HIS A 147 14.78 3.74 9.11
CA HIS A 147 13.54 4.10 8.42
C HIS A 147 13.27 3.07 7.30
N PHE A 148 12.00 2.74 7.05
CA PHE A 148 11.66 1.70 6.08
C PHE A 148 12.27 1.96 4.69
N GLN A 149 12.25 3.21 4.21
CA GLN A 149 12.85 3.56 2.93
C GLN A 149 14.39 3.37 2.92
N GLU A 150 15.07 3.65 4.03
CA GLU A 150 16.50 3.36 4.15
C GLU A 150 16.76 1.86 4.13
N PHE A 151 15.99 1.08 4.90
CA PHE A 151 16.08 -0.38 4.91
C PHE A 151 15.82 -0.98 3.52
N TRP A 152 14.75 -0.53 2.84
CA TRP A 152 14.35 -1.11 1.57
C TRP A 152 15.19 -0.63 0.39
N VAL A 153 15.37 0.69 0.24
CA VAL A 153 16.01 1.27 -0.96
C VAL A 153 17.54 1.26 -0.82
N LYS A 154 18.08 1.85 0.26
CA LYS A 154 19.52 1.98 0.45
C LYS A 154 20.18 0.65 0.80
N ARG A 155 19.55 -0.14 1.67
CA ARG A 155 20.07 -1.40 2.21
C ARG A 155 19.49 -2.62 1.49
N LYS A 156 18.67 -2.40 0.44
CA LYS A 156 18.05 -3.44 -0.44
C LYS A 156 17.21 -4.49 0.30
N GLY A 157 16.80 -4.20 1.54
CA GLY A 157 16.04 -5.13 2.37
C GLY A 157 16.79 -6.40 2.77
N GLU A 158 18.11 -6.41 2.71
CA GLU A 158 18.96 -7.60 2.92
C GLU A 158 19.27 -7.88 4.39
N ASP A 159 19.20 -6.86 5.26
CA ASP A 159 19.50 -7.04 6.69
C ASP A 159 18.48 -7.96 7.35
N LYS A 160 18.95 -8.75 8.33
CA LYS A 160 18.06 -9.62 9.10
C LYS A 160 17.11 -8.76 9.94
N VAL A 161 15.81 -8.83 9.64
CA VAL A 161 14.77 -8.14 10.39
C VAL A 161 14.54 -8.84 11.72
N LEU A 162 14.47 -8.07 12.80
CA LEU A 162 14.19 -8.51 14.15
C LEU A 162 12.83 -8.02 14.66
N ASP A 163 12.36 -6.86 14.15
CA ASP A 163 11.08 -6.27 14.53
C ASP A 163 10.69 -5.13 13.57
N VAL A 164 9.41 -4.72 13.59
CA VAL A 164 8.90 -3.55 12.86
C VAL A 164 8.10 -2.68 13.82
N ILE A 165 8.42 -1.39 13.84
CA ILE A 165 7.86 -0.42 14.78
C ILE A 165 7.17 0.70 14.01
N PHE A 166 5.95 1.05 14.40
CA PHE A 166 5.20 2.18 13.84
C PHE A 166 5.20 3.32 14.86
N GLU A 167 6.19 4.19 14.80
CA GLU A 167 6.25 5.33 15.73
C GLU A 167 5.11 6.32 15.45
N GLY A 168 4.40 6.72 16.50
CA GLY A 168 3.27 7.66 16.44
C GLY A 168 1.90 7.02 16.20
N ILE A 169 1.84 5.70 15.95
CA ILE A 169 0.61 4.99 15.58
C ILE A 169 -0.47 5.05 16.66
N GLU A 170 -0.09 5.04 17.94
CA GLU A 170 -1.03 5.03 19.09
C GLU A 170 -1.87 6.31 19.16
N LYS A 171 -1.35 7.42 18.63
CA LYS A 171 -2.00 8.74 18.63
C LYS A 171 -2.66 9.06 17.30
N ALA A 172 -2.35 8.29 16.25
CA ALA A 172 -2.81 8.56 14.90
C ALA A 172 -4.34 8.43 14.78
N LYS A 173 -4.93 9.41 14.11
CA LYS A 173 -6.36 9.46 13.82
C LYS A 173 -6.57 9.22 12.32
N PRO A 174 -7.68 8.54 11.94
CA PRO A 174 -8.02 8.41 10.52
C PRO A 174 -8.13 9.78 9.86
N ALA A 175 -7.61 9.92 8.66
CA ALA A 175 -7.79 11.14 7.88
C ALA A 175 -9.28 11.37 7.55
N PRO A 176 -9.68 12.62 7.25
CA PRO A 176 -11.06 12.94 6.88
C PRO A 176 -11.55 12.06 5.72
N GLY A 177 -12.75 11.49 5.86
CA GLY A 177 -13.38 10.63 4.86
C GLY A 177 -13.04 9.15 4.94
N VAL A 178 -12.00 8.73 5.69
CA VAL A 178 -11.59 7.32 5.81
C VAL A 178 -12.69 6.47 6.44
N LEU A 179 -13.16 6.83 7.65
CA LEU A 179 -14.21 6.06 8.34
C LEU A 179 -15.55 6.10 7.58
N GLU A 180 -15.84 7.23 6.95
CA GLU A 180 -17.05 7.37 6.12
C GLU A 180 -16.99 6.43 4.91
N SER A 181 -15.85 6.36 4.24
CA SER A 181 -15.67 5.47 3.09
C SER A 181 -15.82 4.01 3.48
N ILE A 182 -15.25 3.56 4.61
CA ILE A 182 -15.43 2.19 5.12
C ILE A 182 -16.91 1.90 5.37
N LYS A 183 -17.61 2.82 6.07
CA LYS A 183 -19.03 2.62 6.43
C LYS A 183 -19.98 2.61 5.24
N LYS A 184 -19.68 3.37 4.18
CA LYS A 184 -20.51 3.47 2.96
C LYS A 184 -20.14 2.45 1.89
N SER A 185 -19.08 1.68 2.07
CA SER A 185 -18.67 0.66 1.11
C SER A 185 -19.67 -0.49 1.04
N GLU A 186 -19.84 -1.03 -0.16
CA GLU A 186 -20.55 -2.29 -0.43
C GLU A 186 -19.62 -3.50 -0.37
N GLY A 187 -18.32 -3.26 -0.29
CA GLY A 187 -17.28 -4.27 -0.10
C GLY A 187 -15.93 -3.63 0.21
N ILE A 188 -15.10 -4.34 0.98
CA ILE A 188 -13.75 -3.93 1.35
C ILE A 188 -12.75 -4.89 0.71
N VAL A 189 -11.70 -4.35 0.10
CA VAL A 189 -10.59 -5.13 -0.44
C VAL A 189 -9.31 -4.78 0.28
N ILE A 190 -8.62 -5.77 0.81
CA ILE A 190 -7.21 -5.64 1.16
C ILE A 190 -6.41 -6.14 -0.04
N GLY A 191 -5.79 -5.22 -0.77
CA GLY A 191 -5.00 -5.56 -1.95
C GLY A 191 -3.73 -6.34 -1.60
N PRO A 192 -3.08 -7.00 -2.59
CA PRO A 192 -1.88 -7.81 -2.37
C PRO A 192 -0.64 -6.94 -2.10
N SER A 193 -0.69 -6.23 -0.98
CA SER A 193 0.37 -5.38 -0.44
C SER A 193 1.05 -6.05 0.75
N ASN A 194 2.22 -5.56 1.12
CA ASN A 194 2.96 -6.08 2.27
C ASN A 194 2.10 -6.01 3.54
N PRO A 195 1.80 -7.16 4.18
CA PRO A 195 0.92 -7.18 5.35
C PRO A 195 1.53 -6.49 6.56
N VAL A 196 2.85 -6.41 6.64
CA VAL A 196 3.56 -5.79 7.77
C VAL A 196 3.67 -4.28 7.57
N THR A 197 4.33 -3.81 6.51
CA THR A 197 4.69 -2.38 6.38
C THR A 197 3.73 -1.56 5.53
N SER A 198 2.86 -2.17 4.73
CA SER A 198 1.88 -1.43 3.92
C SER A 198 0.48 -1.44 4.54
N ILE A 199 -0.04 -2.62 4.87
CA ILE A 199 -1.39 -2.76 5.45
C ILE A 199 -1.35 -2.65 6.99
N GLY A 200 -0.27 -3.15 7.61
CA GLY A 200 -0.10 -3.08 9.07
C GLY A 200 -0.29 -1.69 9.66
N PRO A 201 0.34 -0.63 9.12
CA PRO A 201 0.11 0.73 9.61
C PRO A 201 -1.33 1.21 9.47
N ILE A 202 -2.02 0.89 8.36
CA ILE A 202 -3.43 1.24 8.16
C ILE A 202 -4.29 0.61 9.27
N LEU A 203 -4.07 -0.67 9.54
CA LEU A 203 -4.75 -1.41 10.62
C LEU A 203 -4.31 -0.97 12.01
N GLY A 204 -3.09 -0.47 12.14
CA GLY A 204 -2.54 0.09 13.38
C GLY A 204 -3.27 1.35 13.85
N VAL A 205 -3.90 2.10 12.94
CA VAL A 205 -4.79 3.21 13.33
C VAL A 205 -6.07 2.60 13.92
N SER A 206 -6.16 2.57 15.25
CA SER A 206 -7.16 1.81 16.02
C SER A 206 -8.61 2.00 15.56
N LYS A 207 -9.00 3.23 15.19
CA LYS A 207 -10.35 3.53 14.69
C LYS A 207 -10.61 2.98 13.28
N ILE A 208 -9.59 2.82 12.44
CA ILE A 208 -9.73 2.17 11.13
C ILE A 208 -9.97 0.69 11.34
N LYS A 209 -9.13 0.03 12.15
CA LYS A 209 -9.29 -1.39 12.47
C LYS A 209 -10.68 -1.67 13.02
N LYS A 210 -11.11 -0.91 14.03
CA LYS A 210 -12.45 -1.03 14.62
C LYS A 210 -13.57 -0.87 13.59
N ALA A 211 -13.49 0.11 12.70
CA ALA A 211 -14.49 0.31 11.65
C ALA A 211 -14.56 -0.89 10.67
N LEU A 212 -13.41 -1.52 10.36
CA LEU A 212 -13.35 -2.72 9.53
C LEU A 212 -13.94 -3.95 10.24
N GLU A 213 -13.77 -4.08 11.54
CA GLU A 213 -14.36 -5.14 12.36
C GLU A 213 -15.89 -5.00 12.49
N GLU A 214 -16.39 -3.77 12.52
CA GLU A 214 -17.82 -3.47 12.73
C GLU A 214 -18.65 -3.44 11.43
N VAL A 215 -18.01 -3.23 10.28
CA VAL A 215 -18.73 -3.13 9.01
C VAL A 215 -19.31 -4.49 8.59
N LYS A 216 -20.56 -4.49 8.08
CA LYS A 216 -21.29 -5.72 7.73
C LYS A 216 -21.22 -6.09 6.24
N VAL A 217 -20.20 -5.58 5.54
CA VAL A 217 -19.99 -5.92 4.13
C VAL A 217 -18.87 -6.94 4.00
N LYS A 218 -18.84 -7.66 2.89
CA LYS A 218 -17.79 -8.65 2.60
C LYS A 218 -16.41 -7.97 2.54
N ARG A 219 -15.44 -8.55 3.24
CA ARG A 219 -14.05 -8.07 3.30
C ARG A 219 -13.13 -9.15 2.73
N ILE A 220 -12.56 -8.86 1.57
CA ILE A 220 -11.73 -9.80 0.82
C ILE A 220 -10.27 -9.35 0.84
N CYS A 221 -9.35 -10.27 1.09
CA CYS A 221 -7.92 -10.06 0.91
C CYS A 221 -7.41 -10.86 -0.30
N VAL A 222 -6.46 -10.30 -1.04
CA VAL A 222 -5.65 -11.05 -2.00
C VAL A 222 -4.26 -11.23 -1.40
N SER A 223 -3.78 -12.46 -1.32
CA SER A 223 -2.48 -12.76 -0.71
C SER A 223 -1.32 -12.14 -1.51
N PRO A 224 -0.36 -11.46 -0.88
CA PRO A 224 0.89 -11.05 -1.52
C PRO A 224 1.96 -12.15 -1.50
N ILE A 225 1.68 -13.32 -0.91
CA ILE A 225 2.61 -14.45 -0.77
C ILE A 225 2.10 -15.61 -1.61
N ILE A 226 3.02 -16.23 -2.37
CA ILE A 226 2.76 -17.40 -3.21
C ILE A 226 3.92 -18.38 -3.03
N GLY A 227 3.64 -19.65 -2.81
CA GLY A 227 4.64 -20.73 -2.75
C GLY A 227 5.74 -20.48 -1.69
N GLY A 228 5.38 -19.88 -0.54
CA GLY A 228 6.34 -19.57 0.53
C GLY A 228 7.24 -18.36 0.28
N GLY A 229 6.95 -17.55 -0.74
CA GLY A 229 7.69 -16.33 -1.04
C GLY A 229 6.80 -15.13 -1.41
N PRO A 230 7.29 -13.90 -1.26
CA PRO A 230 6.56 -12.72 -1.73
C PRO A 230 6.55 -12.65 -3.26
N VAL A 231 5.45 -12.20 -3.85
CA VAL A 231 5.37 -11.89 -5.28
C VAL A 231 6.36 -10.78 -5.65
N SER A 232 6.57 -9.83 -4.72
CA SER A 232 7.56 -8.75 -4.88
C SER A 232 7.91 -8.14 -3.51
N GLY A 233 9.06 -7.47 -3.44
CA GLY A 233 9.45 -6.69 -2.27
C GLY A 233 9.91 -7.51 -1.05
N PRO A 234 10.10 -6.85 0.11
CA PRO A 234 10.75 -7.45 1.28
C PRO A 234 9.79 -8.20 2.21
N ALA A 235 8.53 -8.47 1.79
CA ALA A 235 7.49 -9.01 2.67
C ALA A 235 7.91 -10.31 3.40
N GLY A 236 8.66 -11.19 2.73
CA GLY A 236 9.13 -12.44 3.36
C GLY A 236 10.11 -12.20 4.51
N ASN A 237 11.05 -11.25 4.37
CA ASN A 237 12.00 -10.91 5.42
C ASN A 237 11.30 -10.22 6.60
N LEU A 238 10.34 -9.34 6.31
CA LEU A 238 9.55 -8.64 7.32
C LEU A 238 8.64 -9.60 8.10
N LEU A 239 7.92 -10.51 7.43
CA LEU A 239 7.08 -11.53 8.08
C LEU A 239 7.91 -12.39 9.05
N ARG A 240 9.07 -12.90 8.59
CA ARG A 240 9.98 -13.65 9.46
C ARG A 240 10.43 -12.83 10.68
N GLY A 241 10.75 -11.55 10.44
CA GLY A 241 11.22 -10.65 11.49
C GLY A 241 10.20 -10.36 12.58
N VAL A 242 8.89 -10.40 12.26
CA VAL A 242 7.79 -10.26 13.23
C VAL A 242 7.24 -11.60 13.70
N GLY A 243 7.94 -12.72 13.43
CA GLY A 243 7.56 -14.06 13.89
C GLY A 243 6.38 -14.70 13.17
N VAL A 244 6.06 -14.24 11.94
CA VAL A 244 4.95 -14.76 11.15
C VAL A 244 5.47 -15.64 10.00
N GLU A 245 4.75 -16.75 9.76
CA GLU A 245 5.06 -17.68 8.67
C GLU A 245 4.98 -16.96 7.30
N VAL A 246 5.97 -17.20 6.44
CA VAL A 246 5.97 -16.65 5.07
C VAL A 246 5.08 -17.52 4.19
N SER A 247 3.79 -17.36 4.30
CA SER A 247 2.76 -18.11 3.57
C SER A 247 1.45 -17.35 3.52
N PRO A 248 0.50 -17.73 2.65
CA PRO A 248 -0.87 -17.21 2.71
C PRO A 248 -1.54 -17.44 4.07
N PHE A 249 -1.21 -18.53 4.78
CA PHE A 249 -1.67 -18.76 6.15
C PHE A 249 -1.17 -17.68 7.11
N GLY A 250 0.14 -17.33 7.04
CA GLY A 250 0.68 -16.25 7.87
C GLY A 250 0.02 -14.90 7.57
N VAL A 251 -0.29 -14.60 6.30
CA VAL A 251 -1.07 -13.41 5.92
C VAL A 251 -2.48 -13.46 6.52
N ALA A 252 -3.18 -14.60 6.40
CA ALA A 252 -4.51 -14.79 6.96
C ALA A 252 -4.51 -14.62 8.49
N SER A 253 -3.49 -15.13 9.19
CA SER A 253 -3.37 -14.99 10.64
C SER A 253 -3.24 -13.54 11.10
N ILE A 254 -2.55 -12.68 10.34
CA ILE A 254 -2.48 -11.24 10.62
C ILE A 254 -3.86 -10.57 10.48
N TYR A 255 -4.68 -11.04 9.53
CA TYR A 255 -5.97 -10.45 9.21
C TYR A 255 -7.17 -11.16 9.85
N GLN A 256 -6.93 -12.08 10.78
CA GLN A 256 -8.00 -12.78 11.52
C GLN A 256 -8.94 -11.76 12.20
N GLY A 257 -10.24 -11.90 12.00
CA GLY A 257 -11.27 -10.97 12.46
C GLY A 257 -11.44 -9.70 11.60
N ILE A 258 -10.51 -9.46 10.66
CA ILE A 258 -10.55 -8.29 9.75
C ILE A 258 -11.12 -8.67 8.38
N ILE A 259 -10.87 -9.88 7.89
CA ILE A 259 -11.33 -10.36 6.59
C ILE A 259 -12.28 -11.54 6.72
N ASP A 260 -13.15 -11.71 5.73
CA ASP A 260 -14.08 -12.85 5.64
C ASP A 260 -13.58 -13.91 4.65
N GLU A 261 -12.77 -13.49 3.67
CA GLU A 261 -12.25 -14.39 2.64
C GLU A 261 -10.87 -13.95 2.16
N ILE A 262 -10.01 -14.91 1.88
CA ILE A 262 -8.70 -14.68 1.28
C ILE A 262 -8.58 -15.40 -0.07
N PHE A 263 -8.06 -14.70 -1.07
CA PHE A 263 -7.63 -15.25 -2.36
C PHE A 263 -6.19 -15.71 -2.24
N ILE A 264 -5.95 -16.97 -2.52
CA ILE A 264 -4.61 -17.59 -2.54
C ILE A 264 -4.34 -18.20 -3.90
N ASP A 265 -3.07 -18.34 -4.25
CA ASP A 265 -2.66 -19.00 -5.49
C ASP A 265 -2.98 -20.51 -5.44
N THR A 266 -3.22 -21.09 -6.60
CA THR A 266 -3.50 -22.52 -6.74
C THR A 266 -2.35 -23.40 -6.22
N SER A 267 -1.10 -22.92 -6.28
CA SER A 267 0.06 -23.61 -5.70
C SER A 267 0.02 -23.74 -4.18
N ASP A 268 -0.76 -22.89 -3.50
CA ASP A 268 -0.92 -22.86 -2.05
C ASP A 268 -2.19 -23.57 -1.55
N GLN A 269 -2.91 -24.30 -2.42
CA GLN A 269 -4.18 -24.97 -2.11
C GLN A 269 -4.12 -25.86 -0.86
N ALA A 270 -2.96 -26.46 -0.58
CA ALA A 270 -2.77 -27.30 0.61
C ALA A 270 -2.97 -26.53 1.95
N LEU A 271 -2.89 -25.20 1.93
CA LEU A 271 -3.09 -24.34 3.10
C LEU A 271 -4.56 -24.02 3.39
N THR A 272 -5.49 -24.37 2.48
CA THR A 272 -6.91 -24.02 2.57
C THR A 272 -7.49 -24.39 3.93
N LYS A 273 -7.34 -25.63 4.36
CA LYS A 273 -7.89 -26.10 5.65
C LYS A 273 -7.34 -25.35 6.85
N ARG A 274 -6.03 -25.07 6.88
CA ARG A 274 -5.39 -24.30 7.96
C ARG A 274 -5.94 -22.87 8.05
N ILE A 275 -6.24 -22.25 6.90
CA ILE A 275 -6.80 -20.89 6.83
C ILE A 275 -8.27 -20.91 7.26
N GLU A 276 -9.05 -21.90 6.81
CA GLU A 276 -10.46 -22.06 7.21
C GLU A 276 -10.59 -22.29 8.72
N ASP A 277 -9.65 -22.96 9.35
CA ASP A 277 -9.62 -23.15 10.81
C ASP A 277 -9.42 -21.81 11.59
N LEU A 278 -8.99 -20.72 10.90
CA LEU A 278 -8.99 -19.36 11.44
C LEU A 278 -10.36 -18.66 11.32
N GLY A 279 -11.36 -19.29 10.70
CA GLY A 279 -12.67 -18.72 10.42
C GLY A 279 -12.71 -17.86 9.15
N ILE A 280 -11.73 -17.98 8.25
CA ILE A 280 -11.59 -17.22 7.01
C ILE A 280 -11.84 -18.16 5.83
N SER A 281 -12.80 -17.83 4.95
CA SER A 281 -13.04 -18.58 3.71
C SER A 281 -11.87 -18.44 2.74
N VAL A 282 -11.63 -19.48 1.93
CA VAL A 282 -10.52 -19.48 0.97
C VAL A 282 -11.05 -19.59 -0.46
N PHE A 283 -10.54 -18.73 -1.34
CA PHE A 283 -10.74 -18.85 -2.78
C PHE A 283 -9.41 -19.11 -3.47
N CYS A 284 -9.23 -20.32 -4.02
CA CYS A 284 -8.03 -20.73 -4.74
C CYS A 284 -8.16 -20.38 -6.22
N THR A 285 -7.23 -19.53 -6.73
CA THR A 285 -7.17 -19.17 -8.15
C THR A 285 -5.76 -18.65 -8.48
N ASN A 286 -5.47 -18.44 -9.77
CA ASN A 286 -4.27 -17.70 -10.15
C ASN A 286 -4.40 -16.23 -9.72
N ILE A 287 -3.56 -15.80 -8.79
CA ILE A 287 -3.51 -14.42 -8.29
C ILE A 287 -2.35 -13.59 -8.86
N ILE A 288 -1.60 -14.15 -9.81
CA ILE A 288 -0.44 -13.48 -10.43
C ILE A 288 -0.94 -12.50 -11.51
N MET A 289 -0.59 -11.23 -11.38
CA MET A 289 -1.00 -10.16 -12.30
C MET A 289 0.17 -9.71 -13.19
N LYS A 290 0.45 -10.43 -14.26
CA LYS A 290 1.51 -10.12 -15.24
C LYS A 290 0.98 -9.26 -16.38
N SER A 291 -0.18 -9.59 -16.91
CA SER A 291 -0.82 -8.92 -18.03
C SER A 291 -2.01 -8.04 -17.58
N LYS A 292 -2.51 -7.21 -18.48
CA LYS A 292 -3.77 -6.47 -18.26
C LYS A 292 -4.93 -7.44 -18.04
N GLU A 293 -4.97 -8.53 -18.77
CA GLU A 293 -6.02 -9.55 -18.68
C GLU A 293 -6.01 -10.22 -17.30
N ASP A 294 -4.85 -10.59 -16.77
CA ASP A 294 -4.74 -11.16 -15.41
C ASP A 294 -5.31 -10.20 -14.35
N LYS A 295 -4.96 -8.90 -14.45
CA LYS A 295 -5.47 -7.86 -13.53
C LYS A 295 -7.00 -7.77 -13.58
N VAL A 296 -7.57 -7.76 -14.79
CA VAL A 296 -9.02 -7.67 -14.99
C VAL A 296 -9.73 -8.93 -14.51
N ASN A 297 -9.21 -10.11 -14.81
CA ASN A 297 -9.81 -11.38 -14.42
C ASN A 297 -9.82 -11.52 -12.89
N LEU A 298 -8.70 -11.25 -12.22
CA LEU A 298 -8.64 -11.30 -10.77
C LEU A 298 -9.60 -10.28 -10.13
N ALA A 299 -9.64 -9.05 -10.65
CA ALA A 299 -10.56 -8.03 -10.15
C ALA A 299 -12.05 -8.42 -10.33
N LYS A 300 -12.41 -9.06 -11.44
CA LYS A 300 -13.77 -9.59 -11.67
C LYS A 300 -14.10 -10.69 -10.66
N LEU A 301 -13.21 -11.65 -10.43
CA LEU A 301 -13.41 -12.72 -9.44
C LEU A 301 -13.62 -12.15 -8.04
N VAL A 302 -12.81 -11.14 -7.65
CA VAL A 302 -12.99 -10.46 -6.36
C VAL A 302 -14.37 -9.81 -6.27
N MET A 303 -14.84 -9.13 -7.32
CA MET A 303 -16.18 -8.51 -7.34
C MET A 303 -17.31 -9.54 -7.33
N GLU A 304 -17.16 -10.66 -8.03
CA GLU A 304 -18.14 -11.76 -8.00
C GLU A 304 -18.29 -12.35 -6.60
N ARG A 305 -17.17 -12.49 -5.88
CA ARG A 305 -17.17 -13.00 -4.49
C ARG A 305 -17.71 -12.00 -3.48
N MET A 306 -17.72 -10.69 -3.81
CA MET A 306 -18.33 -9.65 -2.98
C MET A 306 -19.85 -9.61 -3.08
N LYS A 307 -20.42 -10.10 -4.18
CA LYS A 307 -21.87 -10.16 -4.35
C LYS A 307 -22.42 -11.21 -3.39
N ILE A 308 -23.29 -10.79 -2.48
CA ILE A 308 -24.08 -11.63 -1.57
C ILE A 308 -25.37 -12.03 -2.30
#